data_a9e4b3b7dc10e3b9b36c880933526929
#
_entry.id   a9e4b3b7dc10e3b9b36c880933526929
#
_cell.length_a   1.000
_cell.length_b   1.000
_cell.length_c   1.000
_cell.angle_alpha   90.00
_cell.angle_beta   90.00
_cell.angle_gamma   90.00
#
_symmetry.space_group_name_H-M   'P 1'
#
loop_
_entity.id
_entity.type
_entity.pdbx_description
1 polymer ?
#
loop_
_entity_poly.entity_id
_entity_poly.type
_entity_poly.pdbx_seq_one_letter_code
_entity_poly.pdbx_strand_id
1 'polypeptide(L)'
;MDELQGIQRPIHAERVSKCAAEYGFTASCDDLTGSFLRMLAANRKQSTILELGTGVGHSTAWLLDGMDQESRLYSVEMDEQCSNIAREVLGDDPRLHLFAQDGGEYIEQHKSEQYDVIFADTWPGKFYLAEEVLDMVKPGGLYIIDDLNPQPNWPEDHEDKVSKLVSYLESREDFHLSKLNWSTGLILMTKKS
;
A
#
# COMPACT_ATOMS: atom_id res chain seq x y z
N MET A 1 -25.39 6.79 -0.23
CA MET A 1 -24.59 6.49 -1.44
C MET A 1 -24.08 5.08 -1.24
N ASP A 2 -24.26 4.22 -2.22
CA ASP A 2 -23.62 2.90 -2.20
C ASP A 2 -22.18 3.08 -2.73
N GLU A 3 -21.20 2.91 -1.85
CA GLU A 3 -19.77 3.22 -2.13
C GLU A 3 -19.15 2.28 -3.15
N LEU A 4 -19.68 1.06 -3.30
CA LEU A 4 -19.21 0.07 -4.29
C LEU A 4 -19.89 0.23 -5.64
N GLN A 5 -21.00 0.96 -5.71
CA GLN A 5 -21.74 1.13 -6.95
C GLN A 5 -20.95 1.94 -7.99
N GLY A 6 -20.67 1.33 -9.15
CA GLY A 6 -19.94 1.97 -10.24
C GLY A 6 -18.42 1.78 -10.19
N ILE A 7 -17.88 1.15 -9.14
CA ILE A 7 -16.47 0.74 -9.13
C ILE A 7 -16.30 -0.42 -10.12
N GLN A 8 -15.50 -0.18 -11.15
CA GLN A 8 -15.08 -1.23 -12.08
C GLN A 8 -13.80 -1.86 -11.56
N ARG A 9 -13.88 -3.12 -11.18
CA ARG A 9 -12.72 -3.90 -10.72
C ARG A 9 -11.77 -4.15 -11.89
N PRO A 10 -10.44 -3.91 -11.74
CA PRO A 10 -9.46 -4.29 -12.74
C PRO A 10 -9.48 -5.81 -12.99
N ILE A 11 -9.27 -6.23 -14.23
CA ILE A 11 -9.28 -7.67 -14.58
C ILE A 11 -8.21 -8.46 -13.80
N HIS A 12 -7.06 -7.86 -13.54
CA HIS A 12 -6.01 -8.47 -12.73
C HIS A 12 -6.41 -8.59 -11.26
N ALA A 13 -7.13 -7.62 -10.70
CA ALA A 13 -7.65 -7.70 -9.33
C ALA A 13 -8.68 -8.85 -9.18
N GLU A 14 -9.51 -9.08 -10.19
CA GLU A 14 -10.43 -10.24 -10.22
C GLU A 14 -9.65 -11.56 -10.22
N ARG A 15 -8.60 -11.66 -11.04
CA ARG A 15 -7.74 -12.86 -11.11
C ARG A 15 -7.02 -13.10 -9.79
N VAL A 16 -6.43 -12.07 -9.19
CA VAL A 16 -5.78 -12.12 -7.88
C VAL A 16 -6.76 -12.58 -6.82
N SER A 17 -7.99 -12.02 -6.77
CA SER A 17 -9.01 -12.41 -5.78
C SER A 17 -9.38 -13.90 -5.89
N LYS A 18 -9.40 -14.46 -7.10
CA LYS A 18 -9.64 -15.88 -7.30
C LYS A 18 -8.48 -16.72 -6.75
N CYS A 19 -7.25 -16.37 -7.07
CA CYS A 19 -6.05 -17.05 -6.53
C CYS A 19 -5.97 -16.92 -5.01
N ALA A 20 -6.31 -15.75 -4.44
CA ALA A 20 -6.40 -15.53 -3.00
C ALA A 20 -7.37 -16.51 -2.33
N ALA A 21 -8.57 -16.65 -2.90
CA ALA A 21 -9.58 -17.59 -2.38
C ALA A 21 -9.12 -19.06 -2.47
N GLU A 22 -8.47 -19.46 -3.56
CA GLU A 22 -7.92 -20.81 -3.75
C GLU A 22 -6.78 -21.11 -2.76
N TYR A 23 -5.96 -20.10 -2.45
CA TYR A 23 -4.86 -20.20 -1.48
C TYR A 23 -5.33 -20.06 -0.02
N GLY A 24 -6.51 -19.47 0.21
CA GLY A 24 -7.03 -19.17 1.54
C GLY A 24 -6.46 -17.88 2.17
N PHE A 25 -5.96 -16.96 1.33
CA PHE A 25 -5.47 -15.66 1.78
C PHE A 25 -6.63 -14.68 2.02
N THR A 26 -6.69 -14.09 3.21
CA THR A 26 -7.82 -13.25 3.64
C THR A 26 -7.44 -11.83 4.03
N ALA A 27 -6.13 -11.48 3.94
CA ALA A 27 -5.60 -10.18 4.35
C ALA A 27 -5.40 -9.20 3.17
N SER A 28 -6.12 -9.37 2.07
CA SER A 28 -6.11 -8.38 0.97
C SER A 28 -6.89 -7.13 1.39
N CYS A 29 -6.42 -5.97 0.94
CA CYS A 29 -7.23 -4.75 1.02
C CYS A 29 -8.56 -4.95 0.24
N ASP A 30 -9.58 -4.17 0.58
CA ASP A 30 -10.85 -4.25 -0.14
C ASP A 30 -10.87 -3.39 -1.42
N ASP A 31 -11.97 -3.51 -2.19
CA ASP A 31 -12.13 -2.78 -3.44
C ASP A 31 -12.26 -1.26 -3.25
N LEU A 32 -12.72 -0.80 -2.09
CA LEU A 32 -12.81 0.63 -1.78
C LEU A 32 -11.40 1.21 -1.67
N THR A 33 -10.53 0.61 -0.84
CA THR A 33 -9.12 0.97 -0.74
C THR A 33 -8.43 0.84 -2.10
N GLY A 34 -8.64 -0.28 -2.82
CA GLY A 34 -8.08 -0.48 -4.16
C GLY A 34 -8.48 0.61 -5.15
N SER A 35 -9.77 0.98 -5.21
CA SER A 35 -10.26 2.04 -6.10
C SER A 35 -9.64 3.40 -5.79
N PHE A 36 -9.43 3.68 -4.51
CA PHE A 36 -8.78 4.90 -4.06
C PHE A 36 -7.30 4.95 -4.45
N LEU A 37 -6.57 3.85 -4.26
CA LEU A 37 -5.17 3.72 -4.70
C LEU A 37 -5.03 3.91 -6.22
N ARG A 38 -5.94 3.31 -7.01
CA ARG A 38 -6.00 3.52 -8.47
C ARG A 38 -6.15 4.98 -8.83
N MET A 39 -7.07 5.69 -8.17
CA MET A 39 -7.30 7.12 -8.41
C MET A 39 -6.05 7.95 -8.08
N LEU A 40 -5.37 7.66 -6.98
CA LEU A 40 -4.13 8.35 -6.60
C LEU A 40 -3.00 8.10 -7.59
N ALA A 41 -2.84 6.84 -8.04
CA ALA A 41 -1.87 6.47 -9.07
C ALA A 41 -2.16 7.16 -10.41
N ALA A 42 -3.43 7.20 -10.84
CA ALA A 42 -3.86 7.85 -12.09
C ALA A 42 -3.66 9.38 -12.09
N ASN A 43 -3.69 9.99 -10.92
CA ASN A 43 -3.47 11.44 -10.77
C ASN A 43 -1.98 11.84 -10.85
N ARG A 44 -1.05 10.88 -10.88
CA ARG A 44 0.40 11.12 -10.92
C ARG A 44 1.03 10.42 -12.11
N LYS A 45 1.61 11.22 -13.00
CA LYS A 45 2.33 10.71 -14.18
C LYS A 45 3.80 10.54 -13.88
N GLN A 46 4.42 9.55 -14.55
CA GLN A 46 5.86 9.29 -14.45
C GLN A 46 6.31 9.12 -13.00
N SER A 47 5.46 8.49 -12.20
CA SER A 47 5.63 8.36 -10.75
C SER A 47 6.39 7.08 -10.38
N THR A 48 7.15 7.18 -9.30
CA THR A 48 7.77 6.04 -8.63
C THR A 48 6.94 5.72 -7.38
N ILE A 49 6.37 4.53 -7.34
CA ILE A 49 5.48 4.07 -6.25
C ILE A 49 6.17 2.95 -5.50
N LEU A 50 6.13 2.98 -4.18
CA LEU A 50 6.53 1.89 -3.30
C LEU A 50 5.28 1.32 -2.62
N GLU A 51 5.14 0.01 -2.65
CA GLU A 51 4.16 -0.76 -1.90
C GLU A 51 4.88 -1.69 -0.93
N LEU A 52 4.60 -1.54 0.36
CA LEU A 52 5.08 -2.42 1.43
C LEU A 52 3.91 -3.30 1.86
N GLY A 53 3.98 -4.59 1.51
CA GLY A 53 2.89 -5.55 1.67
C GLY A 53 2.15 -5.80 0.35
N THR A 54 2.76 -6.56 -0.56
CA THR A 54 2.12 -7.01 -1.81
C THR A 54 0.96 -7.97 -1.52
N GLY A 55 1.12 -8.81 -0.49
CA GLY A 55 0.25 -9.97 -0.33
C GLY A 55 0.20 -10.79 -1.61
N VAL A 56 -0.98 -11.19 -2.02
CA VAL A 56 -1.19 -11.88 -3.29
C VAL A 56 -1.33 -10.93 -4.50
N GLY A 57 -1.17 -9.61 -4.29
CA GLY A 57 -1.15 -8.60 -5.37
C GLY A 57 -2.47 -7.86 -5.62
N HIS A 58 -3.41 -7.82 -4.65
CA HIS A 58 -4.69 -7.16 -4.88
C HIS A 58 -4.54 -5.64 -5.03
N SER A 59 -3.95 -4.95 -4.04
CA SER A 59 -3.63 -3.52 -4.11
C SER A 59 -2.69 -3.19 -5.27
N THR A 60 -1.70 -4.06 -5.52
CA THR A 60 -0.78 -3.97 -6.66
C THR A 60 -1.53 -3.89 -8.00
N ALA A 61 -2.56 -4.74 -8.20
CA ALA A 61 -3.36 -4.74 -9.42
C ALA A 61 -4.12 -3.42 -9.62
N TRP A 62 -4.64 -2.84 -8.54
CA TRP A 62 -5.33 -1.54 -8.59
C TRP A 62 -4.36 -0.39 -8.87
N LEU A 63 -3.18 -0.39 -8.25
CA LEU A 63 -2.13 0.60 -8.52
C LEU A 63 -1.72 0.56 -9.99
N LEU A 64 -1.43 -0.64 -10.53
CA LEU A 64 -1.04 -0.83 -11.92
C LEU A 64 -2.12 -0.36 -12.91
N ASP A 65 -3.41 -0.58 -12.59
CA ASP A 65 -4.53 -0.13 -13.42
C ASP A 65 -4.63 1.40 -13.50
N GLY A 66 -4.23 2.10 -12.43
CA GLY A 66 -4.19 3.55 -12.39
C GLY A 66 -2.95 4.19 -13.01
N MET A 67 -1.82 3.51 -13.00
CA MET A 67 -0.51 4.04 -13.41
C MET A 67 -0.42 4.24 -14.92
N ASP A 68 0.30 5.30 -15.34
CA ASP A 68 0.71 5.47 -16.72
C ASP A 68 1.89 4.53 -17.11
N GLN A 69 2.26 4.51 -18.37
CA GLN A 69 3.29 3.62 -18.92
C GLN A 69 4.72 3.97 -18.47
N GLU A 70 4.94 5.19 -18.01
CA GLU A 70 6.26 5.68 -17.61
C GLU A 70 6.48 5.55 -16.08
N SER A 71 5.41 5.29 -15.33
CA SER A 71 5.47 5.03 -13.89
C SER A 71 6.09 3.67 -13.55
N ARG A 72 6.62 3.54 -12.34
CA ARG A 72 7.21 2.28 -11.82
C ARG A 72 6.63 1.99 -10.44
N LEU A 73 6.33 0.71 -10.21
CA LEU A 73 5.84 0.18 -8.94
C LEU A 73 6.85 -0.83 -8.39
N TYR A 74 7.36 -0.53 -7.21
CA TYR A 74 8.21 -1.40 -6.41
C TYR A 74 7.34 -1.98 -5.31
N SER A 75 7.14 -3.31 -5.29
CA SER A 75 6.25 -3.97 -4.35
C SER A 75 6.98 -5.08 -3.61
N VAL A 76 6.86 -5.09 -2.28
CA VAL A 76 7.67 -5.92 -1.38
C VAL A 76 6.77 -6.84 -0.59
N GLU A 77 7.07 -8.15 -0.59
CA GLU A 77 6.36 -9.18 0.14
C GLU A 77 7.34 -10.21 0.71
N MET A 78 7.23 -10.47 2.01
CA MET A 78 8.10 -11.44 2.69
C MET A 78 7.63 -12.89 2.50
N ASP A 79 6.33 -13.11 2.33
CA ASP A 79 5.79 -14.45 2.09
C ASP A 79 6.04 -14.86 0.63
N GLU A 80 6.89 -15.87 0.46
CA GLU A 80 7.28 -16.36 -0.87
C GLU A 80 6.10 -16.90 -1.68
N GLN A 81 5.10 -17.50 -1.02
CA GLN A 81 3.93 -18.05 -1.72
C GLN A 81 3.02 -16.92 -2.20
N CYS A 82 2.77 -15.92 -1.37
CA CYS A 82 2.04 -14.71 -1.77
C CYS A 82 2.76 -13.99 -2.93
N SER A 83 4.06 -13.79 -2.81
CA SER A 83 4.89 -13.18 -3.86
C SER A 83 4.85 -13.96 -5.17
N ASN A 84 4.83 -15.31 -5.13
CA ASN A 84 4.72 -16.14 -6.32
C ASN A 84 3.34 -16.02 -7.00
N ILE A 85 2.25 -15.95 -6.22
CA ILE A 85 0.90 -15.70 -6.76
C ILE A 85 0.85 -14.33 -7.45
N ALA A 86 1.35 -13.28 -6.79
CA ALA A 86 1.41 -11.95 -7.38
C ALA A 86 2.23 -11.94 -8.68
N ARG A 87 3.38 -12.65 -8.71
CA ARG A 87 4.23 -12.77 -9.90
C ARG A 87 3.55 -13.52 -11.03
N GLU A 88 2.81 -14.59 -10.75
CA GLU A 88 2.07 -15.34 -11.76
C GLU A 88 0.99 -14.50 -12.45
N VAL A 89 0.29 -13.65 -11.68
CA VAL A 89 -0.83 -12.87 -12.21
C VAL A 89 -0.39 -11.54 -12.82
N LEU A 90 0.62 -10.89 -12.24
CA LEU A 90 0.99 -9.49 -12.53
C LEU A 90 2.41 -9.35 -13.09
N GLY A 91 3.24 -10.38 -13.03
CA GLY A 91 4.68 -10.29 -13.33
C GLY A 91 5.03 -9.95 -14.77
N ASP A 92 4.09 -10.06 -15.71
CA ASP A 92 4.27 -9.65 -17.11
C ASP A 92 4.18 -8.12 -17.30
N ASP A 93 3.73 -7.36 -16.30
CA ASP A 93 3.67 -5.90 -16.40
C ASP A 93 5.06 -5.29 -16.25
N PRO A 94 5.61 -4.61 -17.28
CA PRO A 94 6.97 -4.09 -17.26
C PRO A 94 7.19 -2.94 -16.27
N ARG A 95 6.13 -2.40 -15.71
CA ARG A 95 6.16 -1.33 -14.70
C ARG A 95 6.35 -1.88 -13.29
N LEU A 96 6.09 -3.18 -13.07
CA LEU A 96 6.11 -3.84 -11.77
C LEU A 96 7.49 -4.46 -11.47
N HIS A 97 8.01 -4.14 -10.29
CA HIS A 97 9.21 -4.73 -9.71
C HIS A 97 8.83 -5.41 -8.38
N LEU A 98 8.76 -6.75 -8.37
CA LEU A 98 8.41 -7.56 -7.19
C LEU A 98 9.67 -7.99 -6.44
N PHE A 99 9.69 -7.76 -5.12
CA PHE A 99 10.75 -8.17 -4.20
C PHE A 99 10.20 -9.15 -3.18
N ALA A 100 10.67 -10.40 -3.23
CA ALA A 100 10.34 -11.43 -2.25
C ALA A 100 11.36 -11.35 -1.09
N GLN A 101 11.15 -10.41 -0.15
CA GLN A 101 12.01 -10.18 0.99
C GLN A 101 11.29 -9.46 2.14
N ASP A 102 11.90 -9.41 3.31
CA ASP A 102 11.39 -8.64 4.45
C ASP A 102 11.34 -7.14 4.13
N GLY A 103 10.21 -6.49 4.45
CA GLY A 103 10.00 -5.08 4.15
C GLY A 103 10.95 -4.16 4.94
N GLY A 104 11.35 -4.55 6.17
CA GLY A 104 12.33 -3.80 6.94
C GLY A 104 13.72 -3.86 6.32
N GLU A 105 14.14 -5.03 5.84
CA GLU A 105 15.40 -5.16 5.10
C GLU A 105 15.38 -4.33 3.81
N TYR A 106 14.25 -4.34 3.08
CA TYR A 106 14.08 -3.51 1.89
C TYR A 106 14.26 -2.02 2.22
N ILE A 107 13.57 -1.52 3.25
CA ILE A 107 13.66 -0.11 3.68
C ILE A 107 15.11 0.26 3.99
N GLU A 108 15.83 -0.54 4.80
CA GLU A 108 17.22 -0.28 5.16
C GLU A 108 18.17 -0.26 3.94
N GLN A 109 17.94 -1.11 2.96
CA GLN A 109 18.76 -1.20 1.74
C GLN A 109 18.48 -0.02 0.78
N HIS A 110 17.26 0.56 0.80
CA HIS A 110 16.80 1.55 -0.18
C HIS A 110 16.46 2.91 0.45
N LYS A 111 16.86 3.17 1.70
CA LYS A 111 16.53 4.41 2.44
C LYS A 111 17.00 5.73 1.80
N SER A 112 17.90 5.67 0.81
CA SER A 112 18.32 6.83 0.02
C SER A 112 17.42 7.08 -1.20
N GLU A 113 16.52 6.17 -1.53
CA GLU A 113 15.60 6.32 -2.65
C GLU A 113 14.39 7.17 -2.28
N GLN A 114 13.77 7.77 -3.29
CA GLN A 114 12.67 8.71 -3.11
C GLN A 114 11.47 8.30 -3.97
N TYR A 115 10.28 8.27 -3.36
CA TYR A 115 9.04 7.83 -3.99
C TYR A 115 8.00 8.95 -4.05
N ASP A 116 7.22 8.97 -5.12
CA ASP A 116 6.10 9.89 -5.29
C ASP A 116 4.89 9.46 -4.46
N VAL A 117 4.74 8.15 -4.29
CA VAL A 117 3.69 7.52 -3.47
C VAL A 117 4.28 6.33 -2.71
N ILE A 118 4.00 6.24 -1.43
CA ILE A 118 4.28 5.04 -0.63
C ILE A 118 2.95 4.56 -0.03
N PHE A 119 2.60 3.31 -0.29
CA PHE A 119 1.50 2.60 0.35
C PHE A 119 2.08 1.55 1.30
N ALA A 120 1.78 1.67 2.60
CA ALA A 120 2.26 0.73 3.61
C ALA A 120 1.08 -0.03 4.23
N ASP A 121 0.96 -1.30 3.83
CA ASP A 121 -0.06 -2.24 4.28
C ASP A 121 0.57 -3.47 4.95
N THR A 122 1.65 -3.24 5.67
CA THR A 122 2.36 -4.25 6.47
C THR A 122 2.99 -3.59 7.69
N TRP A 123 3.70 -4.34 8.53
CA TRP A 123 4.28 -3.82 9.77
C TRP A 123 5.48 -2.88 9.57
N PRO A 124 6.49 -3.24 8.74
CA PRO A 124 7.56 -2.30 8.41
C PRO A 124 7.03 -1.11 7.61
N GLY A 125 7.54 0.07 7.93
CA GLY A 125 7.05 1.33 7.37
C GLY A 125 5.76 1.85 8.02
N LYS A 126 5.16 1.08 8.93
CA LYS A 126 3.94 1.41 9.68
C LYS A 126 4.21 1.40 11.19
N PHE A 127 4.45 0.24 11.80
CA PHE A 127 4.68 0.11 13.24
C PHE A 127 6.15 0.19 13.65
N TYR A 128 7.06 0.00 12.71
CA TYR A 128 8.50 0.24 12.88
C TYR A 128 9.09 0.71 11.54
N LEU A 129 10.21 1.44 11.58
CA LEU A 129 10.82 2.12 10.43
C LEU A 129 9.88 3.12 9.72
N ALA A 130 8.90 3.66 10.46
CA ALA A 130 7.97 4.64 9.90
C ALA A 130 8.68 5.98 9.59
N GLU A 131 9.67 6.37 10.38
CA GLU A 131 10.46 7.58 10.16
C GLU A 131 11.27 7.46 8.86
N GLU A 132 11.95 6.34 8.68
CA GLU A 132 12.75 6.03 7.49
C GLU A 132 11.88 6.07 6.23
N VAL A 133 10.68 5.47 6.28
CA VAL A 133 9.76 5.46 5.13
C VAL A 133 9.20 6.85 4.85
N LEU A 134 8.89 7.66 5.87
CA LEU A 134 8.48 9.05 5.68
C LEU A 134 9.59 9.90 5.05
N ASP A 135 10.86 9.61 5.37
CA ASP A 135 12.00 10.28 4.74
C ASP A 135 12.14 9.92 3.26
N MET A 136 11.75 8.70 2.87
CA MET A 136 11.71 8.24 1.48
C MET A 136 10.57 8.87 0.64
N VAL A 137 9.66 9.63 1.23
CA VAL A 137 8.63 10.36 0.48
C VAL A 137 9.22 11.63 -0.11
N LYS A 138 9.05 11.85 -1.42
CA LYS A 138 9.45 13.10 -2.10
C LYS A 138 8.66 14.31 -1.56
N PRO A 139 9.20 15.53 -1.59
CA PRO A 139 8.40 16.74 -1.39
C PRO A 139 7.17 16.75 -2.31
N GLY A 140 5.97 16.98 -1.77
CA GLY A 140 4.69 16.82 -2.47
C GLY A 140 4.25 15.38 -2.71
N GLY A 141 5.04 14.39 -2.30
CA GLY A 141 4.70 12.96 -2.36
C GLY A 141 3.67 12.56 -1.32
N LEU A 142 3.12 11.35 -1.47
CA LEU A 142 2.11 10.77 -0.60
C LEU A 142 2.65 9.60 0.18
N TYR A 143 2.27 9.52 1.45
CA TYR A 143 2.34 8.33 2.28
C TYR A 143 0.93 7.92 2.68
N ILE A 144 0.59 6.64 2.49
CA ILE A 144 -0.74 6.08 2.70
C ILE A 144 -0.61 4.83 3.56
N ILE A 145 -1.42 4.72 4.59
CA ILE A 145 -1.53 3.51 5.42
C ILE A 145 -2.98 3.08 5.55
N ASP A 146 -3.19 1.78 5.64
CA ASP A 146 -4.49 1.13 5.78
C ASP A 146 -4.62 0.41 7.15
N ASP A 147 -5.79 -0.18 7.42
CA ASP A 147 -6.10 -0.97 8.62
C ASP A 147 -5.95 -0.20 9.95
N LEU A 148 -6.53 0.99 10.01
CA LEU A 148 -6.48 1.82 11.22
C LEU A 148 -7.77 1.81 12.04
N ASN A 149 -8.89 1.31 11.48
CA ASN A 149 -10.12 1.09 12.22
C ASN A 149 -10.08 -0.26 12.92
N PRO A 150 -10.60 -0.39 14.16
CA PRO A 150 -10.62 -1.65 14.89
C PRO A 150 -11.26 -2.78 14.08
N GLN A 151 -10.57 -3.92 13.99
CA GLN A 151 -11.03 -5.12 13.32
C GLN A 151 -11.21 -6.27 14.34
N PRO A 152 -12.22 -7.14 14.16
CA PRO A 152 -12.49 -8.24 15.10
C PRO A 152 -11.35 -9.27 15.23
N ASN A 153 -10.46 -9.32 14.23
CA ASN A 153 -9.34 -10.24 14.15
C ASN A 153 -8.01 -9.66 14.62
N TRP A 154 -7.99 -8.42 15.13
CA TRP A 154 -6.76 -7.82 15.63
C TRP A 154 -6.19 -8.57 16.85
N PRO A 155 -4.86 -8.72 16.92
CA PRO A 155 -4.19 -9.14 18.15
C PRO A 155 -4.49 -8.20 19.33
N GLU A 156 -4.39 -8.68 20.55
CA GLU A 156 -4.75 -7.97 21.78
C GLU A 156 -4.04 -6.62 21.97
N ASP A 157 -2.79 -6.50 21.46
CA ASP A 157 -1.97 -5.28 21.56
C ASP A 157 -2.00 -4.38 20.30
N HIS A 158 -2.80 -4.73 19.29
CA HIS A 158 -2.79 -4.04 18.00
C HIS A 158 -3.38 -2.62 18.09
N GLU A 159 -4.45 -2.44 18.85
CA GLU A 159 -5.08 -1.13 19.04
C GLU A 159 -4.12 -0.12 19.67
N ASP A 160 -3.31 -0.56 20.63
CA ASP A 160 -2.28 0.27 21.25
C ASP A 160 -1.18 0.67 20.24
N LYS A 161 -0.79 -0.24 19.34
CA LYS A 161 0.18 0.05 18.26
C LYS A 161 -0.37 1.08 17.28
N VAL A 162 -1.63 0.91 16.85
CA VAL A 162 -2.32 1.88 15.98
C VAL A 162 -2.41 3.25 16.65
N SER A 163 -2.80 3.30 17.92
CA SER A 163 -2.93 4.56 18.67
C SER A 163 -1.58 5.30 18.77
N LYS A 164 -0.49 4.58 19.04
CA LYS A 164 0.86 5.16 19.08
C LYS A 164 1.31 5.65 17.70
N LEU A 165 1.06 4.86 16.66
CA LEU A 165 1.37 5.25 15.28
C LEU A 165 0.62 6.52 14.89
N VAL A 166 -0.70 6.57 15.10
CA VAL A 166 -1.52 7.75 14.77
C VAL A 166 -1.00 8.99 15.49
N SER A 167 -0.70 8.88 16.80
CA SER A 167 -0.13 10.00 17.58
C SER A 167 1.22 10.47 17.05
N TYR A 168 2.08 9.54 16.63
CA TYR A 168 3.35 9.86 15.99
C TYR A 168 3.16 10.59 14.66
N LEU A 169 2.29 10.08 13.78
CA LEU A 169 2.03 10.69 12.48
C LEU A 169 1.40 12.09 12.61
N GLU A 170 0.52 12.30 13.59
CA GLU A 170 -0.08 13.60 13.89
C GLU A 170 0.96 14.63 14.38
N SER A 171 2.06 14.18 15.00
CA SER A 171 3.13 15.05 15.47
C SER A 171 4.08 15.54 14.36
N ARG A 172 3.98 14.98 13.14
CA ARG A 172 4.86 15.31 12.01
C ARG A 172 4.47 16.65 11.39
N GLU A 173 5.24 17.68 11.72
CA GLU A 173 5.01 19.04 11.21
C GLU A 173 5.39 19.22 9.74
N ASP A 174 6.22 18.33 9.19
CA ASP A 174 6.68 18.32 7.81
C ASP A 174 5.68 17.67 6.81
N PHE A 175 4.54 17.20 7.32
CA PHE A 175 3.46 16.63 6.51
C PHE A 175 2.12 17.36 6.73
N HIS A 176 1.26 17.31 5.72
CA HIS A 176 -0.17 17.50 5.85
C HIS A 176 -0.82 16.13 6.00
N LEU A 177 -1.66 15.96 7.01
CA LEU A 177 -2.29 14.68 7.35
C LEU A 177 -3.81 14.77 7.22
N SER A 178 -4.43 13.72 6.65
CA SER A 178 -5.87 13.51 6.65
C SER A 178 -6.18 12.08 7.09
N LYS A 179 -7.19 11.94 7.96
CA LYS A 179 -7.74 10.65 8.39
C LYS A 179 -9.04 10.40 7.64
N LEU A 180 -9.16 9.26 7.02
CA LEU A 180 -10.36 8.86 6.30
C LEU A 180 -11.00 7.68 7.03
N ASN A 181 -12.21 7.89 7.56
CA ASN A 181 -13.04 6.79 8.07
C ASN A 181 -13.71 6.09 6.88
N TRP A 182 -12.88 5.49 6.05
CA TRP A 182 -13.19 4.86 4.78
C TRP A 182 -12.65 3.44 4.80
N SER A 183 -13.47 2.45 4.43
CA SER A 183 -13.05 1.06 4.44
C SER A 183 -12.55 0.61 5.83
N THR A 184 -11.36 0.05 5.89
CA THR A 184 -10.64 -0.37 7.10
C THR A 184 -9.97 0.78 7.86
N GLY A 185 -10.13 2.02 7.40
CA GLY A 185 -9.55 3.22 7.99
C GLY A 185 -8.20 3.57 7.41
N LEU A 186 -8.13 4.72 6.72
CA LEU A 186 -6.93 5.18 6.04
C LEU A 186 -6.36 6.45 6.69
N ILE A 187 -5.04 6.57 6.69
CA ILE A 187 -4.36 7.86 6.81
C ILE A 187 -3.65 8.18 5.52
N LEU A 188 -3.83 9.41 5.07
CA LEU A 188 -3.17 10.00 3.92
C LEU A 188 -2.31 11.16 4.39
N MET A 189 -1.04 11.16 4.03
CA MET A 189 -0.10 12.23 4.36
C MET A 189 0.58 12.73 3.09
N THR A 190 0.75 14.05 2.99
CA THR A 190 1.52 14.68 1.90
C THR A 190 2.70 15.42 2.49
N LYS A 191 3.92 15.09 2.03
CA LYS A 191 5.14 15.79 2.47
C LYS A 191 5.13 17.24 1.96
N LYS A 192 5.37 18.18 2.86
CA LYS A 192 5.46 19.61 2.50
C LYS A 192 6.65 19.87 1.59
N SER A 193 6.52 20.87 0.70
CA SER A 193 7.59 21.31 -0.20
C SER A 193 8.64 22.13 0.51
#